data_ec0c4976519d041dee821c7d5d0bfd1d
#
_entry.id   ec0c4976519d041dee821c7d5d0bfd1d
#
_cell.length_a   1.000
_cell.length_b   1.000
_cell.length_c   1.000
_cell.angle_alpha   90.00
_cell.angle_beta   90.00
_cell.angle_gamma   90.00
#
_symmetry.space_group_name_H-M   'P 1'
#
loop_
_entity.id
_entity.type
_entity.pdbx_description
1 polymer ?
#
loop_
_entity_poly.entity_id
_entity_poly.type
_entity_poly.pdbx_seq_one_letter_code
_entity_poly.pdbx_strand_id
1 'polypeptide(L)'
;MENKYADIFINAWYTVLESFSSKPIMLAEVHPSKTSADNRDILVLMGVIGDVNGQVTLSMNVKTGQALASEMLGGMEVTDQDELVTSAIGEICNMIMGNACLHIASTDTGVDITPPTIICNQTFPQPPISPSYKISLYLENLDEIDFNVEIV
;
A
#
# COMPACT_ATOMS: atom_id res chain seq x y z
N MET A 1 3.07 17.21 14.21
CA MET A 1 2.20 16.06 13.90
C MET A 1 2.98 14.78 13.93
N GLU A 2 2.42 13.80 14.55
CA GLU A 2 3.05 12.52 14.60
C GLU A 2 3.07 11.78 13.33
N ASN A 3 4.17 11.12 13.05
CA ASN A 3 4.27 10.17 11.97
C ASN A 3 4.05 8.74 12.42
N LYS A 4 3.33 8.61 13.53
CA LYS A 4 3.13 7.32 14.15
C LYS A 4 2.54 6.29 13.20
N TYR A 5 1.49 6.67 12.48
CA TYR A 5 0.86 5.74 11.54
C TYR A 5 1.73 5.52 10.31
N ALA A 6 2.43 6.56 9.86
CA ALA A 6 3.36 6.39 8.75
C ALA A 6 4.43 5.36 9.09
N ASP A 7 5.00 5.45 10.29
CA ASP A 7 6.02 4.49 10.72
C ASP A 7 5.46 3.07 10.80
N ILE A 8 4.23 2.91 11.28
CA ILE A 8 3.59 1.61 11.35
C ILE A 8 3.47 1.00 9.95
N PHE A 9 3.01 1.79 8.98
CA PHE A 9 2.83 1.28 7.62
C PHE A 9 4.16 1.05 6.91
N ILE A 10 5.16 1.87 7.14
CA ILE A 10 6.50 1.64 6.58
C ILE A 10 7.05 0.33 7.10
N ASN A 11 6.96 0.09 8.38
CA ASN A 11 7.43 -1.16 8.97
C ASN A 11 6.66 -2.37 8.46
N ALA A 12 5.35 -2.20 8.25
CA ALA A 12 4.52 -3.26 7.69
C ALA A 12 4.97 -3.61 6.27
N TRP A 13 5.29 -2.60 5.45
CA TRP A 13 5.82 -2.82 4.11
C TRP A 13 7.11 -3.63 4.15
N TYR A 14 8.09 -3.22 4.97
CA TYR A 14 9.35 -3.92 5.07
C TYR A 14 9.14 -5.36 5.53
N THR A 15 8.34 -5.55 6.58
CA THR A 15 8.08 -6.88 7.12
C THR A 15 7.48 -7.81 6.07
N VAL A 16 6.47 -7.32 5.35
CA VAL A 16 5.77 -8.15 4.37
C VAL A 16 6.67 -8.45 3.17
N LEU A 17 7.33 -7.45 2.62
CA LEU A 17 8.15 -7.67 1.44
C LEU A 17 9.38 -8.51 1.74
N GLU A 18 9.97 -8.36 2.91
CA GLU A 18 11.10 -9.21 3.30
C GLU A 18 10.71 -10.68 3.41
N SER A 19 9.44 -10.97 3.62
CA SER A 19 8.99 -12.36 3.76
C SER A 19 9.01 -13.12 2.43
N PHE A 20 9.02 -12.43 1.30
CA PHE A 20 9.00 -13.13 0.00
C PHE A 20 9.94 -12.54 -1.04
N SER A 21 10.54 -11.39 -0.80
CA SER A 21 11.43 -10.76 -1.77
C SER A 21 12.83 -10.61 -1.21
N SER A 22 13.83 -10.87 -2.06
CA SER A 22 15.23 -10.65 -1.69
C SER A 22 15.73 -9.28 -2.16
N LYS A 23 14.90 -8.52 -2.88
CA LYS A 23 15.32 -7.23 -3.41
C LYS A 23 15.20 -6.15 -2.34
N PRO A 24 16.14 -5.21 -2.30
CA PRO A 24 16.08 -4.14 -1.32
C PRO A 24 14.93 -3.19 -1.60
N ILE A 25 14.33 -2.70 -0.54
CA ILE A 25 13.29 -1.69 -0.59
C ILE A 25 13.92 -0.40 -0.08
N MET A 26 13.69 0.67 -0.80
CA MET A 26 14.20 1.96 -0.40
C MET A 26 13.05 2.92 -0.14
N LEU A 27 13.12 3.59 1.01
CA LEU A 27 12.18 4.63 1.34
C LEU A 27 12.63 5.91 0.64
N ALA A 28 11.79 6.45 -0.25
CA ALA A 28 12.12 7.67 -0.96
C ALA A 28 11.87 8.89 -0.10
N GLU A 29 10.64 9.01 0.38
CA GLU A 29 10.30 10.16 1.20
C GLU A 29 8.97 9.92 1.92
N VAL A 30 8.80 10.62 3.02
CA VAL A 30 7.54 10.68 3.76
C VAL A 30 7.23 12.15 3.97
N HIS A 31 6.06 12.58 3.57
CA HIS A 31 5.68 13.97 3.77
C HIS A 31 4.17 14.10 3.93
N PRO A 32 3.73 15.14 4.63
CA PRO A 32 2.30 15.42 4.71
C PRO A 32 1.74 15.73 3.33
N SER A 33 0.53 15.30 3.07
CA SER A 33 -0.13 15.55 1.80
C SER A 33 -1.58 15.95 2.06
N LYS A 34 -2.06 16.89 1.26
CA LYS A 34 -3.47 17.30 1.30
C LYS A 34 -4.19 16.91 0.03
N THR A 35 -3.51 16.20 -0.85
CA THR A 35 -4.09 15.77 -2.11
C THR A 35 -4.38 14.28 -2.06
N SER A 36 -5.32 13.87 -2.88
CA SER A 36 -5.60 12.46 -3.05
C SER A 36 -4.40 11.75 -3.68
N ALA A 37 -4.42 10.43 -3.60
CA ALA A 37 -3.38 9.61 -4.23
C ALA A 37 -3.33 9.87 -5.72
N ASP A 38 -2.13 9.77 -6.29
CA ASP A 38 -1.96 9.88 -7.73
C ASP A 38 -2.68 8.75 -8.43
N ASN A 39 -3.32 9.07 -9.55
CA ASN A 39 -3.94 8.06 -10.38
C ASN A 39 -2.88 7.44 -11.29
N ARG A 40 -2.49 6.23 -10.97
CA ARG A 40 -1.60 5.45 -11.80
C ARG A 40 -2.36 4.25 -12.36
N ASP A 41 -1.64 3.38 -13.03
CA ASP A 41 -2.27 2.23 -13.67
C ASP A 41 -3.01 1.33 -12.69
N ILE A 42 -2.47 1.20 -11.49
CA ILE A 42 -3.07 0.36 -10.44
C ILE A 42 -3.29 1.23 -9.21
N LEU A 43 -4.52 1.25 -8.74
CA LEU A 43 -4.90 1.95 -7.53
C LEU A 43 -5.62 0.98 -6.61
N VAL A 44 -5.19 0.92 -5.36
CA VAL A 44 -5.80 0.04 -4.36
C VAL A 44 -6.35 0.91 -3.23
N LEU A 45 -7.60 0.66 -2.87
CA LEU A 45 -8.28 1.38 -1.79
C LEU A 45 -8.58 0.42 -0.65
N MET A 46 -8.22 0.82 0.56
CA MET A 46 -8.44 0.01 1.76
C MET A 46 -8.92 0.91 2.88
N GLY A 47 -9.77 0.37 3.74
CA GLY A 47 -10.28 1.11 4.89
C GLY A 47 -9.80 0.55 6.21
N VAL A 48 -9.71 1.42 7.20
CA VAL A 48 -9.49 1.06 8.60
C VAL A 48 -10.70 1.55 9.37
N ILE A 49 -11.34 0.66 10.11
CA ILE A 49 -12.56 0.99 10.85
C ILE A 49 -12.46 0.52 12.29
N GLY A 50 -13.13 1.22 13.16
CA GLY A 50 -13.15 0.86 14.59
C GLY A 50 -12.84 2.08 15.45
N ASP A 51 -12.01 1.87 16.46
CA ASP A 51 -11.58 2.96 17.34
C ASP A 51 -10.73 3.99 16.60
N VAL A 52 -10.10 3.56 15.52
CA VAL A 52 -9.39 4.44 14.60
C VAL A 52 -10.01 4.24 13.24
N ASN A 53 -10.28 5.31 12.55
CA ASN A 53 -10.89 5.25 11.23
C ASN A 53 -10.02 5.94 10.21
N GLY A 54 -9.99 5.40 9.02
CA GLY A 54 -9.20 6.03 7.98
C GLY A 54 -9.25 5.28 6.67
N GLN A 55 -8.46 5.76 5.74
CA GLN A 55 -8.34 5.19 4.42
C GLN A 55 -6.89 5.13 4.02
N VAL A 56 -6.52 4.02 3.40
CA VAL A 56 -5.17 3.83 2.89
C VAL A 56 -5.30 3.56 1.40
N THR A 57 -4.50 4.26 0.61
CA THR A 57 -4.50 4.05 -0.83
C THR A 57 -3.08 3.73 -1.28
N LEU A 58 -2.98 2.87 -2.26
CA LEU A 58 -1.72 2.45 -2.83
C LEU A 58 -1.81 2.65 -4.34
N SER A 59 -0.80 3.29 -4.93
CA SER A 59 -0.79 3.45 -6.38
C SER A 59 0.57 3.10 -6.96
N MET A 60 0.57 2.48 -8.12
CA MET A 60 1.78 2.08 -8.81
C MET A 60 1.48 1.90 -10.29
N ASN A 61 2.54 1.89 -11.11
CA ASN A 61 2.33 1.56 -12.51
C ASN A 61 2.30 0.04 -12.69
N VAL A 62 1.88 -0.39 -13.88
CA VAL A 62 1.66 -1.81 -14.16
C VAL A 62 2.96 -2.62 -14.09
N LYS A 63 4.07 -2.03 -14.49
CA LYS A 63 5.37 -2.69 -14.44
C LYS A 63 5.77 -3.04 -13.01
N THR A 64 5.57 -2.10 -12.10
CA THR A 64 5.86 -2.31 -10.69
C THR A 64 4.93 -3.39 -10.12
N GLY A 65 3.66 -3.35 -10.50
CA GLY A 65 2.70 -4.37 -10.07
C GLY A 65 3.08 -5.76 -10.53
N GLN A 66 3.51 -5.88 -11.78
CA GLN A 66 3.97 -7.17 -12.31
C GLN A 66 5.21 -7.67 -11.58
N ALA A 67 6.14 -6.77 -11.27
CA ALA A 67 7.35 -7.15 -10.53
C ALA A 67 7.03 -7.63 -9.12
N LEU A 68 6.12 -6.96 -8.42
CA LEU A 68 5.70 -7.39 -7.09
C LEU A 68 5.01 -8.75 -7.16
N ALA A 69 4.14 -8.94 -8.14
CA ALA A 69 3.47 -10.22 -8.32
C ALA A 69 4.48 -11.35 -8.58
N SER A 70 5.46 -11.07 -9.41
CA SER A 70 6.53 -12.04 -9.71
C SER A 70 7.29 -12.42 -8.45
N GLU A 71 7.69 -11.43 -7.64
CA GLU A 71 8.40 -11.70 -6.39
C GLU A 71 7.56 -12.55 -5.45
N MET A 72 6.29 -12.26 -5.33
CA MET A 72 5.40 -13.01 -4.47
C MET A 72 5.21 -14.46 -4.95
N LEU A 73 5.28 -14.67 -6.24
CA LEU A 73 5.11 -15.99 -6.85
C LEU A 73 6.44 -16.74 -7.02
N GLY A 74 7.44 -16.35 -6.26
CA GLY A 74 8.71 -17.05 -6.23
C GLY A 74 9.60 -16.80 -7.43
N GLY A 75 9.43 -15.67 -8.09
CA GLY A 75 10.24 -15.31 -9.27
C GLY A 75 9.63 -15.74 -10.59
N MET A 76 8.40 -16.28 -10.57
CA MET A 76 7.71 -16.65 -11.79
C MET A 76 7.48 -15.41 -12.64
N GLU A 77 7.74 -15.51 -13.93
CA GLU A 77 7.51 -14.40 -14.84
C GLU A 77 6.02 -14.13 -14.97
N VAL A 78 5.65 -12.87 -14.74
CA VAL A 78 4.28 -12.41 -14.87
C VAL A 78 4.25 -11.38 -15.99
N THR A 79 3.47 -11.66 -17.04
CA THR A 79 3.35 -10.74 -18.17
C THR A 79 1.99 -10.04 -18.11
N ASP A 80 1.15 -10.21 -19.09
CA ASP A 80 -0.13 -9.51 -19.16
C ASP A 80 -1.25 -10.27 -18.45
N GLN A 81 -0.98 -10.79 -17.28
CA GLN A 81 -1.95 -11.58 -16.55
C GLN A 81 -2.62 -10.71 -15.49
N ASP A 82 -3.62 -9.96 -15.92
CA ASP A 82 -4.31 -9.03 -15.02
C ASP A 82 -4.80 -9.72 -13.76
N GLU A 83 -5.33 -10.93 -13.88
CA GLU A 83 -5.83 -11.66 -12.71
C GLU A 83 -4.72 -12.02 -11.75
N LEU A 84 -3.58 -12.46 -12.24
CA LEU A 84 -2.44 -12.79 -11.39
C LEU A 84 -1.90 -11.55 -10.69
N VAL A 85 -1.79 -10.45 -11.42
CA VAL A 85 -1.29 -9.21 -10.86
C VAL A 85 -2.24 -8.70 -9.79
N THR A 86 -3.53 -8.62 -10.07
CA THR A 86 -4.49 -8.10 -9.10
C THR A 86 -4.62 -9.00 -7.89
N SER A 87 -4.58 -10.32 -8.08
CA SER A 87 -4.64 -11.25 -6.96
C SER A 87 -3.42 -11.11 -6.06
N ALA A 88 -2.23 -11.02 -6.64
CA ALA A 88 -1.00 -10.88 -5.87
C ALA A 88 -0.95 -9.55 -5.14
N ILE A 89 -1.30 -8.46 -5.82
CA ILE A 89 -1.33 -7.14 -5.19
C ILE A 89 -2.35 -7.11 -4.06
N GLY A 90 -3.52 -7.70 -4.27
CA GLY A 90 -4.54 -7.78 -3.22
C GLY A 90 -4.04 -8.52 -1.99
N GLU A 91 -3.35 -9.63 -2.19
CA GLU A 91 -2.79 -10.40 -1.08
C GLU A 91 -1.71 -9.62 -0.34
N ILE A 92 -0.82 -8.98 -1.07
CA ILE A 92 0.22 -8.13 -0.48
C ILE A 92 -0.42 -7.04 0.38
N CYS A 93 -1.44 -6.38 -0.15
CA CYS A 93 -2.14 -5.33 0.58
C CYS A 93 -2.83 -5.86 1.84
N ASN A 94 -3.46 -7.02 1.76
CA ASN A 94 -4.04 -7.64 2.94
C ASN A 94 -2.98 -7.93 4.01
N MET A 95 -1.83 -8.42 3.60
CA MET A 95 -0.74 -8.71 4.54
C MET A 95 -0.21 -7.44 5.19
N ILE A 96 -0.04 -6.38 4.41
CA ILE A 96 0.44 -5.10 4.94
C ILE A 96 -0.57 -4.52 5.92
N MET A 97 -1.85 -4.51 5.54
CA MET A 97 -2.89 -3.97 6.40
C MET A 97 -3.04 -4.80 7.67
N GLY A 98 -2.97 -6.11 7.56
CA GLY A 98 -3.05 -6.99 8.73
C GLY A 98 -1.89 -6.73 9.70
N ASN A 99 -0.68 -6.61 9.18
CA ASN A 99 0.49 -6.32 10.00
C ASN A 99 0.35 -4.95 10.68
N ALA A 100 -0.05 -3.95 9.91
CA ALA A 100 -0.23 -2.59 10.45
C ALA A 100 -1.29 -2.57 11.54
N CYS A 101 -2.41 -3.26 11.32
CA CYS A 101 -3.48 -3.29 12.31
C CYS A 101 -3.09 -3.96 13.60
N LEU A 102 -2.25 -4.98 13.56
CA LEU A 102 -1.72 -5.59 14.77
C LEU A 102 -0.95 -4.58 15.60
N HIS A 103 -0.17 -3.73 14.96
CA HIS A 103 0.60 -2.70 15.67
C HIS A 103 -0.31 -1.59 16.22
N ILE A 104 -1.33 -1.21 15.49
CA ILE A 104 -2.30 -0.24 15.97
C ILE A 104 -3.06 -0.80 17.16
N ALA A 105 -3.47 -2.06 17.07
CA ALA A 105 -4.25 -2.71 18.13
C ALA A 105 -3.44 -2.98 19.39
N SER A 106 -2.11 -2.95 19.32
CA SER A 106 -1.27 -3.21 20.50
C SER A 106 -1.45 -2.18 21.61
N THR A 107 -2.18 -1.09 21.35
CA THR A 107 -2.47 -0.06 22.34
C THR A 107 -3.91 -0.12 22.85
N ASP A 108 -4.48 -1.31 22.88
CA ASP A 108 -5.88 -1.54 23.28
C ASP A 108 -6.90 -0.87 22.37
N THR A 109 -6.51 -0.66 21.14
CA THR A 109 -7.38 -0.05 20.13
C THR A 109 -7.96 -1.15 19.27
N GLY A 110 -9.29 -1.24 19.22
CA GLY A 110 -9.97 -2.20 18.37
C GLY A 110 -10.10 -1.65 16.96
N VAL A 111 -9.41 -2.26 16.01
CA VAL A 111 -9.48 -1.85 14.61
C VAL A 111 -9.68 -3.07 13.72
N ASP A 112 -10.31 -2.83 12.59
CA ASP A 112 -10.51 -3.84 11.56
C ASP A 112 -10.22 -3.21 10.20
N ILE A 113 -10.03 -4.05 9.20
CA ILE A 113 -9.73 -3.58 7.85
C ILE A 113 -10.80 -4.03 6.88
N THR A 114 -11.01 -3.25 5.83
CA THR A 114 -11.87 -3.68 4.74
C THR A 114 -11.04 -4.43 3.71
N PRO A 115 -11.66 -5.31 2.93
CA PRO A 115 -10.96 -5.93 1.81
C PRO A 115 -10.48 -4.88 0.82
N PRO A 116 -9.37 -5.12 0.13
CA PRO A 116 -8.88 -4.16 -0.85
C PRO A 116 -9.79 -4.08 -2.08
N THR A 117 -9.98 -2.87 -2.58
CA THR A 117 -10.62 -2.63 -3.86
C THR A 117 -9.54 -2.22 -4.84
N ILE A 118 -9.41 -2.94 -5.94
CA ILE A 118 -8.36 -2.69 -6.92
C ILE A 118 -8.96 -2.15 -8.19
N ILE A 119 -8.43 -1.02 -8.64
CA ILE A 119 -8.88 -0.35 -9.86
C ILE A 119 -7.71 -0.27 -10.80
N CYS A 120 -7.87 -0.82 -12.01
CA CYS A 120 -6.81 -0.84 -13.00
C CYS A 120 -7.19 0.00 -14.21
N ASN A 121 -6.21 0.76 -14.71
CA ASN A 121 -6.33 1.49 -15.99
C ASN A 121 -7.52 2.45 -16.05
N GLN A 122 -7.89 3.02 -14.92
CA GLN A 122 -8.97 3.99 -14.88
C GLN A 122 -8.55 5.21 -14.08
N THR A 123 -8.98 6.35 -14.55
CA THR A 123 -8.83 7.60 -13.80
C THR A 123 -10.02 7.73 -12.88
N PHE A 124 -9.75 7.91 -11.61
CA PHE A 124 -10.78 7.98 -10.60
C PHE A 124 -10.73 9.37 -9.97
N PRO A 125 -11.77 10.18 -10.12
CA PRO A 125 -11.76 11.48 -9.46
C PRO A 125 -11.83 11.27 -7.96
N GLN A 126 -10.84 11.80 -7.26
CA GLN A 126 -10.80 11.70 -5.82
C GLN A 126 -10.98 13.08 -5.23
N PRO A 127 -11.93 13.24 -4.31
CA PRO A 127 -12.07 14.53 -3.66
C PRO A 127 -10.87 14.83 -2.79
N PRO A 128 -10.60 16.10 -2.52
CA PRO A 128 -9.62 16.46 -1.52
C PRO A 128 -10.05 15.85 -0.19
N ILE A 129 -9.13 15.22 0.47
CA ILE A 129 -9.42 14.55 1.73
C ILE A 129 -8.66 15.24 2.86
N SER A 130 -8.93 14.76 4.07
CA SER A 130 -8.24 15.26 5.25
C SER A 130 -6.73 15.15 5.09
N PRO A 131 -5.97 15.86 5.90
CA PRO A 131 -4.51 15.72 5.86
C PRO A 131 -4.10 14.27 5.95
N SER A 132 -3.19 13.87 5.09
CA SER A 132 -2.70 12.51 5.03
C SER A 132 -1.18 12.53 4.90
N TYR A 133 -0.57 11.36 4.99
CA TYR A 133 0.85 11.19 4.76
C TYR A 133 1.05 10.38 3.49
N LYS A 134 1.91 10.88 2.64
CA LYS A 134 2.30 10.16 1.43
C LYS A 134 3.67 9.54 1.68
N ILE A 135 3.76 8.25 1.49
CA ILE A 135 4.97 7.47 1.64
C ILE A 135 5.33 6.94 0.26
N SER A 136 6.52 7.28 -0.21
CA SER A 136 6.98 6.80 -1.51
C SER A 136 8.10 5.79 -1.30
N LEU A 137 7.93 4.61 -1.86
CA LEU A 137 8.86 3.50 -1.72
C LEU A 137 9.29 3.04 -3.10
N TYR A 138 10.48 2.46 -3.17
CA TYR A 138 10.99 1.86 -4.40
C TYR A 138 11.39 0.43 -4.16
N LEU A 139 11.14 -0.40 -5.16
CA LEU A 139 11.93 -1.60 -5.34
C LEU A 139 13.08 -1.25 -6.28
N GLU A 140 14.18 -1.98 -6.16
CA GLU A 140 15.35 -1.73 -6.99
C GLU A 140 15.00 -1.68 -8.47
N ASN A 141 15.42 -0.61 -9.14
CA ASN A 141 15.25 -0.40 -10.60
C ASN A 141 13.81 -0.29 -11.07
N LEU A 142 12.87 0.01 -10.19
CA LEU A 142 11.47 0.19 -10.53
C LEU A 142 11.00 1.57 -10.14
N ASP A 143 9.87 1.95 -10.73
CA ASP A 143 9.23 3.21 -10.35
C ASP A 143 8.67 3.12 -8.95
N GLU A 144 8.43 4.27 -8.37
CA GLU A 144 7.98 4.34 -7.00
C GLU A 144 6.57 3.80 -6.79
N ILE A 145 6.34 3.32 -5.59
CA ILE A 145 5.02 2.94 -5.10
C ILE A 145 4.61 4.04 -4.13
N ASP A 146 3.48 4.65 -4.39
CA ASP A 146 2.96 5.69 -3.50
C ASP A 146 1.88 5.13 -2.60
N PHE A 147 2.04 5.40 -1.32
CA PHE A 147 1.17 4.87 -0.29
C PHE A 147 0.67 6.05 0.54
N ASN A 148 -0.62 6.33 0.47
CA ASN A 148 -1.22 7.42 1.23
C ASN A 148 -1.96 6.87 2.44
N VAL A 149 -1.67 7.44 3.59
CA VAL A 149 -2.30 7.06 4.86
C VAL A 149 -3.07 8.25 5.39
N GLU A 150 -4.38 8.08 5.52
CA GLU A 150 -5.25 9.08 6.10
C GLU A 150 -5.98 8.43 7.28
N ILE A 151 -5.52 8.73 8.47
CA ILE A 151 -6.11 8.18 9.69
C ILE A 151 -6.69 9.32 10.53
N VAL A 152 -7.92 9.14 10.94
CA VAL A 152 -8.66 10.15 11.69
C VAL A 152 -8.82 9.72 13.14
#